data_bed463ebe5f9d391cba7299ddfac9710
#
_entry.id   bed463ebe5f9d391cba7299ddfac9710
#
_cell.length_a   1.000
_cell.length_b   1.000
_cell.length_c   1.000
_cell.angle_alpha   90.00
_cell.angle_beta   90.00
_cell.angle_gamma   90.00
#
_symmetry.space_group_name_H-M   'P 1'
#
loop_
_entity.id
_entity.type
_entity.pdbx_description
1 polymer ?
#
loop_
_entity_poly.entity_id
_entity_poly.type
_entity_poly.pdbx_seq_one_letter_code
_entity_poly.pdbx_strand_id
1 'polypeptide(L)'
;LIGIERERKPDTKAGLRTFALTALLGCLAAMLAEITASGWVIPAGLLTIAAMMIIAQARDPLDDGDPGTTSVVALMFCYGLGSLVWFGQATLAVMLAITVTILLYFKAQLQGVTRSLTHKDLISILQFGVLSLVVLPILPNQDYGPYSALNPHQIWWMVVLISGLSLAGYAALRIVGNRHGAPLLGFFGGLVSSTATTMVFARNARDDAKLTATATLVILIANLVVTLRLGIVAVVLAPTLFVPL
;
A
#
# COMPACT_ATOMS: atom_id res chain seq x y z
N LEU A 1 -12.27 1.49 -20.68
CA LEU A 1 -12.01 2.09 -19.38
C LEU A 1 -10.64 2.76 -19.32
N ILE A 2 -9.54 2.05 -19.57
CA ILE A 2 -8.17 2.59 -19.54
C ILE A 2 -8.04 3.79 -20.52
N GLY A 3 -8.56 3.68 -21.74
CA GLY A 3 -8.53 4.76 -22.72
C GLY A 3 -9.31 6.02 -22.30
N ILE A 4 -10.43 5.85 -21.59
CA ILE A 4 -11.22 6.97 -21.06
C ILE A 4 -10.46 7.73 -19.98
N GLU A 5 -9.76 7.02 -19.10
CA GLU A 5 -8.91 7.65 -18.08
C GLU A 5 -7.80 8.47 -18.72
N ARG A 6 -7.20 7.94 -19.78
CA ARG A 6 -6.11 8.61 -20.50
C ARG A 6 -6.57 9.83 -21.29
N GLU A 7 -7.71 9.77 -21.95
CA GLU A 7 -8.27 10.89 -22.73
C GLU A 7 -8.53 12.14 -21.88
N ARG A 8 -8.69 11.98 -20.56
CA ARG A 8 -8.89 13.10 -19.62
C ARG A 8 -7.64 13.93 -19.36
N LYS A 9 -6.47 13.46 -19.77
CA LYS A 9 -5.20 14.17 -19.57
C LYS A 9 -4.85 14.95 -20.83
N PRO A 10 -4.61 16.28 -20.75
CA PRO A 10 -4.40 17.13 -21.93
C PRO A 10 -3.19 16.73 -22.79
N ASP A 11 -2.16 16.12 -22.19
CA ASP A 11 -0.88 15.82 -22.87
C ASP A 11 -0.73 14.34 -23.26
N THR A 12 -1.85 13.63 -23.49
CA THR A 12 -1.80 12.19 -23.76
C THR A 12 -1.58 11.91 -25.25
N LYS A 13 -0.46 11.27 -25.62
CA LYS A 13 -0.15 10.86 -26.99
C LYS A 13 -1.03 9.72 -27.51
N ALA A 14 -1.70 8.97 -26.63
CA ALA A 14 -2.59 7.86 -26.97
C ALA A 14 -3.96 8.05 -26.30
N GLY A 15 -4.97 8.37 -27.10
CA GLY A 15 -6.35 8.55 -26.67
C GLY A 15 -7.17 7.26 -26.70
N LEU A 16 -8.47 7.37 -26.39
CA LEU A 16 -9.43 6.26 -26.33
C LEU A 16 -9.37 5.34 -27.55
N ARG A 17 -9.26 5.93 -28.75
CA ARG A 17 -9.21 5.18 -30.01
C ARG A 17 -7.99 4.28 -30.08
N THR A 18 -6.81 4.79 -29.69
CA THR A 18 -5.55 4.03 -29.70
C THR A 18 -5.65 2.83 -28.77
N PHE A 19 -6.17 3.01 -27.55
CA PHE A 19 -6.34 1.92 -26.58
C PHE A 19 -7.32 0.86 -27.07
N ALA A 20 -8.44 1.26 -27.69
CA ALA A 20 -9.42 0.33 -28.26
C ALA A 20 -8.83 -0.46 -29.43
N LEU A 21 -8.14 0.21 -30.36
CA LEU A 21 -7.48 -0.44 -31.49
C LEU A 21 -6.37 -1.39 -31.04
N THR A 22 -5.62 -1.03 -30.01
CA THR A 22 -4.58 -1.89 -29.43
C THR A 22 -5.17 -3.16 -28.81
N ALA A 23 -6.31 -3.08 -28.13
CA ALA A 23 -7.00 -4.26 -27.60
C ALA A 23 -7.53 -5.17 -28.74
N LEU A 24 -8.11 -4.58 -29.80
CA LEU A 24 -8.53 -5.34 -30.98
C LEU A 24 -7.34 -6.00 -31.70
N LEU A 25 -6.20 -5.31 -31.79
CA LEU A 25 -4.98 -5.87 -32.34
C LEU A 25 -4.48 -7.06 -31.52
N GLY A 26 -4.57 -6.99 -30.20
CA GLY A 26 -4.24 -8.12 -29.32
C GLY A 26 -5.13 -9.34 -29.54
N CYS A 27 -6.44 -9.12 -29.69
CA CYS A 27 -7.40 -10.16 -30.02
C CYS A 27 -7.09 -10.79 -31.39
N LEU A 28 -6.82 -9.97 -32.42
CA LEU A 28 -6.45 -10.43 -33.75
C LEU A 28 -5.12 -11.21 -33.74
N ALA A 29 -4.13 -10.75 -32.99
CA ALA A 29 -2.85 -11.44 -32.87
C ALA A 29 -2.99 -12.81 -32.19
N ALA A 30 -3.85 -12.93 -31.18
CA ALA A 30 -4.14 -14.21 -30.53
C ALA A 30 -4.86 -15.18 -31.51
N MET A 31 -5.82 -14.68 -32.28
CA MET A 31 -6.50 -15.46 -33.33
C MET A 31 -5.49 -15.95 -34.38
N LEU A 32 -4.61 -15.08 -34.87
CA LEU A 32 -3.59 -15.44 -35.86
C LEU A 32 -2.56 -16.44 -35.29
N ALA A 33 -2.19 -16.29 -34.02
CA ALA A 33 -1.29 -17.21 -33.34
C ALA A 33 -1.88 -18.64 -33.31
N GLU A 34 -3.18 -18.76 -33.06
CA GLU A 34 -3.90 -20.03 -33.04
C GLU A 34 -3.99 -20.63 -34.47
N ILE A 35 -4.41 -19.84 -35.48
CA ILE A 35 -4.52 -20.28 -36.86
C ILE A 35 -3.17 -20.72 -37.44
N THR A 36 -2.10 -19.99 -37.15
CA THR A 36 -0.74 -20.29 -37.66
C THR A 36 0.02 -21.27 -36.82
N ALA A 37 -0.54 -21.72 -35.70
CA ALA A 37 0.12 -22.53 -34.66
C ALA A 37 1.50 -21.93 -34.25
N SER A 38 1.63 -20.62 -34.27
CA SER A 38 2.88 -19.90 -33.98
C SER A 38 2.76 -19.05 -32.73
N GLY A 39 3.46 -19.45 -31.67
CA GLY A 39 3.51 -18.69 -30.42
C GLY A 39 4.21 -17.34 -30.51
N TRP A 40 4.90 -17.04 -31.62
CA TRP A 40 5.65 -15.78 -31.80
C TRP A 40 4.79 -14.58 -32.22
N VAL A 41 3.58 -14.79 -32.71
CA VAL A 41 2.70 -13.70 -33.20
C VAL A 41 2.37 -12.72 -32.08
N ILE A 42 2.01 -13.22 -30.90
CA ILE A 42 1.65 -12.36 -29.75
C ILE A 42 2.82 -11.54 -29.26
N PRO A 43 3.99 -12.10 -28.94
CA PRO A 43 5.14 -11.32 -28.51
C PRO A 43 5.65 -10.35 -29.59
N ALA A 44 5.61 -10.72 -30.87
CA ALA A 44 5.99 -9.81 -31.96
C ALA A 44 5.08 -8.58 -32.04
N GLY A 45 3.77 -8.75 -31.90
CA GLY A 45 2.82 -7.65 -31.85
C GLY A 45 3.04 -6.75 -30.64
N LEU A 46 3.32 -7.33 -29.47
CA LEU A 46 3.61 -6.60 -28.25
C LEU A 46 4.88 -5.73 -28.41
N LEU A 47 5.95 -6.31 -28.96
CA LEU A 47 7.20 -5.58 -29.23
C LEU A 47 7.01 -4.45 -30.25
N THR A 48 6.17 -4.66 -31.28
CA THR A 48 5.85 -3.63 -32.26
C THR A 48 5.17 -2.43 -31.62
N ILE A 49 4.20 -2.67 -30.73
CA ILE A 49 3.51 -1.59 -30.01
C ILE A 49 4.48 -0.85 -29.07
N ALA A 50 5.32 -1.58 -28.36
CA ALA A 50 6.33 -0.99 -27.49
C ALA A 50 7.32 -0.12 -28.28
N ALA A 51 7.84 -0.62 -29.39
CA ALA A 51 8.73 0.11 -30.27
C ALA A 51 8.08 1.37 -30.87
N MET A 52 6.84 1.26 -31.36
CA MET A 52 6.08 2.40 -31.87
C MET A 52 5.94 3.52 -30.84
N MET A 53 5.60 3.15 -29.60
CA MET A 53 5.43 4.13 -28.52
C MET A 53 6.77 4.78 -28.10
N ILE A 54 7.85 4.00 -28.03
CA ILE A 54 9.18 4.52 -27.71
C ILE A 54 9.62 5.51 -28.79
N ILE A 55 9.42 5.19 -30.07
CA ILE A 55 9.75 6.08 -31.19
C ILE A 55 8.91 7.35 -31.15
N ALA A 56 7.59 7.23 -30.89
CA ALA A 56 6.70 8.37 -30.77
C ALA A 56 7.11 9.31 -29.60
N GLN A 57 7.58 8.74 -28.51
CA GLN A 57 8.04 9.50 -27.35
C GLN A 57 9.42 10.16 -27.60
N ALA A 58 10.30 9.48 -28.31
CA ALA A 58 11.64 10.03 -28.64
C ALA A 58 11.56 11.21 -29.61
N ARG A 59 10.54 11.25 -30.49
CA ARG A 59 10.35 12.36 -31.46
C ARG A 59 9.75 13.61 -30.86
N ASP A 60 8.99 13.47 -29.80
CA ASP A 60 8.28 14.55 -29.14
C ASP A 60 8.25 14.27 -27.63
N PRO A 61 9.32 14.63 -26.91
CA PRO A 61 9.36 14.45 -25.46
C PRO A 61 8.28 15.29 -24.79
N LEU A 62 7.58 14.71 -23.79
CA LEU A 62 6.62 15.45 -22.98
C LEU A 62 7.39 16.46 -22.10
N ASP A 63 6.94 17.71 -22.09
CA ASP A 63 7.55 18.80 -21.30
C ASP A 63 7.41 18.60 -19.79
N ASP A 64 6.48 17.75 -19.34
CA ASP A 64 6.11 17.57 -17.92
C ASP A 64 7.07 16.73 -17.08
N GLY A 65 8.21 16.30 -17.61
CA GLY A 65 9.16 15.43 -16.89
C GLY A 65 8.61 14.02 -16.56
N ASP A 66 7.41 13.67 -17.05
CA ASP A 66 6.86 12.29 -16.99
C ASP A 66 7.38 11.53 -18.22
N PRO A 67 8.25 10.53 -18.04
CA PRO A 67 8.82 9.78 -19.17
C PRO A 67 7.77 8.98 -19.96
N GLY A 68 6.48 9.14 -19.70
CA GLY A 68 5.37 8.48 -20.42
C GLY A 68 5.37 6.95 -20.34
N THR A 69 6.26 6.38 -19.54
CA THR A 69 6.43 4.92 -19.39
C THR A 69 5.13 4.22 -18.98
N THR A 70 4.33 4.86 -18.12
CA THR A 70 3.02 4.33 -17.72
C THR A 70 2.03 4.22 -18.88
N SER A 71 2.12 5.09 -19.89
CA SER A 71 1.27 5.01 -21.09
C SER A 71 1.67 3.84 -21.98
N VAL A 72 2.98 3.62 -22.14
CA VAL A 72 3.50 2.45 -22.87
C VAL A 72 3.02 1.15 -22.21
N VAL A 73 3.24 1.02 -20.90
CA VAL A 73 2.79 -0.16 -20.14
C VAL A 73 1.28 -0.34 -20.23
N ALA A 74 0.48 0.72 -20.13
CA ALA A 74 -0.98 0.65 -20.25
C ALA A 74 -1.44 0.16 -21.62
N LEU A 75 -0.77 0.56 -22.73
CA LEU A 75 -1.05 0.04 -24.06
C LEU A 75 -0.68 -1.43 -24.22
N MET A 76 0.48 -1.84 -23.67
CA MET A 76 0.87 -3.25 -23.64
C MET A 76 -0.15 -4.09 -22.88
N PHE A 77 -0.65 -3.60 -21.73
CA PHE A 77 -1.74 -4.24 -21.02
C PHE A 77 -3.01 -4.35 -21.86
N CYS A 78 -3.43 -3.29 -22.55
CA CYS A 78 -4.61 -3.34 -23.43
C CYS A 78 -4.47 -4.39 -24.54
N TYR A 79 -3.29 -4.51 -25.13
CA TYR A 79 -3.00 -5.58 -26.09
C TYR A 79 -3.16 -6.97 -25.47
N GLY A 80 -2.55 -7.19 -24.31
CA GLY A 80 -2.66 -8.46 -23.58
C GLY A 80 -4.10 -8.79 -23.16
N LEU A 81 -4.88 -7.76 -22.75
CA LEU A 81 -6.29 -7.94 -22.41
C LEU A 81 -7.11 -8.39 -23.63
N GLY A 82 -6.83 -7.85 -24.82
CA GLY A 82 -7.45 -8.31 -26.08
C GLY A 82 -7.13 -9.78 -26.38
N SER A 83 -5.87 -10.18 -26.19
CA SER A 83 -5.45 -11.58 -26.35
C SER A 83 -6.13 -12.52 -25.34
N LEU A 84 -6.29 -12.09 -24.09
CA LEU A 84 -6.99 -12.87 -23.04
C LEU A 84 -8.47 -13.10 -23.39
N VAL A 85 -9.13 -12.08 -23.97
CA VAL A 85 -10.54 -12.21 -24.42
C VAL A 85 -10.66 -13.28 -25.49
N TRP A 86 -9.74 -13.32 -26.46
CA TRP A 86 -9.73 -14.38 -27.49
C TRP A 86 -9.63 -15.78 -26.87
N PHE A 87 -8.76 -15.97 -25.87
CA PHE A 87 -8.61 -17.26 -25.18
C PHE A 87 -9.73 -17.56 -24.18
N GLY A 88 -10.86 -16.88 -24.24
CA GLY A 88 -12.03 -17.14 -23.38
C GLY A 88 -11.89 -16.64 -21.95
N GLN A 89 -10.81 -15.93 -21.61
CA GLN A 89 -10.55 -15.42 -20.25
C GLN A 89 -11.14 -13.99 -20.05
N ALA A 90 -12.38 -13.77 -20.51
CA ALA A 90 -13.02 -12.46 -20.46
C ALA A 90 -13.14 -11.90 -19.02
N THR A 91 -13.46 -12.74 -18.03
CA THR A 91 -13.57 -12.34 -16.64
C THR A 91 -12.23 -11.82 -16.09
N LEU A 92 -11.14 -12.54 -16.37
CA LEU A 92 -9.80 -12.12 -15.97
C LEU A 92 -9.40 -10.81 -16.67
N ALA A 93 -9.71 -10.68 -17.97
CA ALA A 93 -9.45 -9.46 -18.72
C ALA A 93 -10.18 -8.24 -18.13
N VAL A 94 -11.45 -8.40 -17.72
CA VAL A 94 -12.22 -7.32 -17.07
C VAL A 94 -11.63 -6.98 -15.70
N MET A 95 -11.29 -7.95 -14.88
CA MET A 95 -10.68 -7.71 -13.56
C MET A 95 -9.36 -6.94 -13.69
N LEU A 96 -8.48 -7.37 -14.60
CA LEU A 96 -7.21 -6.68 -14.87
C LEU A 96 -7.43 -5.28 -15.45
N ALA A 97 -8.39 -5.10 -16.37
CA ALA A 97 -8.73 -3.79 -16.94
C ALA A 97 -9.16 -2.79 -15.85
N ILE A 98 -10.01 -3.22 -14.92
CA ILE A 98 -10.45 -2.40 -13.79
C ILE A 98 -9.27 -2.05 -12.89
N THR A 99 -8.46 -3.06 -12.51
CA THR A 99 -7.29 -2.85 -11.65
C THR A 99 -6.30 -1.85 -12.26
N VAL A 100 -5.97 -2.02 -13.54
CA VAL A 100 -5.07 -1.09 -14.25
C VAL A 100 -5.68 0.32 -14.30
N THR A 101 -6.98 0.44 -14.59
CA THR A 101 -7.65 1.75 -14.59
C THR A 101 -7.59 2.43 -13.24
N ILE A 102 -7.81 1.70 -12.14
CA ILE A 102 -7.71 2.21 -10.78
C ILE A 102 -6.29 2.72 -10.50
N LEU A 103 -5.26 1.92 -10.81
CA LEU A 103 -3.85 2.31 -10.60
C LEU A 103 -3.49 3.57 -11.40
N LEU A 104 -3.98 3.71 -12.63
CA LEU A 104 -3.74 4.88 -13.45
C LEU A 104 -4.47 6.12 -12.94
N TYR A 105 -5.72 5.95 -12.50
CA TYR A 105 -6.54 7.02 -11.94
C TYR A 105 -5.93 7.58 -10.65
N PHE A 106 -5.47 6.73 -9.77
CA PHE A 106 -4.87 7.12 -8.49
C PHE A 106 -3.38 7.50 -8.60
N LYS A 107 -2.80 7.60 -9.81
CA LYS A 107 -1.37 7.93 -10.00
C LYS A 107 -0.97 9.20 -9.22
N ALA A 108 -1.75 10.28 -9.31
CA ALA A 108 -1.43 11.55 -8.65
C ALA A 108 -1.48 11.43 -7.13
N GLN A 109 -2.49 10.72 -6.61
CA GLN A 109 -2.65 10.47 -5.17
C GLN A 109 -1.52 9.59 -4.64
N LEU A 110 -1.17 8.51 -5.36
CA LEU A 110 -0.06 7.62 -5.01
C LEU A 110 1.28 8.37 -5.03
N GLN A 111 1.53 9.22 -6.02
CA GLN A 111 2.71 10.08 -6.05
C GLN A 111 2.73 11.09 -4.91
N GLY A 112 1.57 11.68 -4.55
CA GLY A 112 1.42 12.57 -3.41
C GLY A 112 1.79 11.87 -2.10
N VAL A 113 1.28 10.67 -1.88
CA VAL A 113 1.63 9.83 -0.72
C VAL A 113 3.13 9.52 -0.70
N THR A 114 3.69 9.06 -1.82
CA THR A 114 5.12 8.71 -1.91
C THR A 114 6.02 9.92 -1.63
N ARG A 115 5.68 11.11 -2.15
CA ARG A 115 6.43 12.35 -1.90
C ARG A 115 6.31 12.84 -0.47
N SER A 116 5.20 12.54 0.21
CA SER A 116 4.99 12.91 1.62
C SER A 116 5.69 11.97 2.60
N LEU A 117 6.03 10.74 2.19
CA LEU A 117 6.76 9.78 3.01
C LEU A 117 8.20 10.24 3.23
N THR A 118 8.63 10.33 4.49
CA THR A 118 10.03 10.54 4.80
C THR A 118 10.81 9.23 4.69
N HIS A 119 12.13 9.33 4.62
CA HIS A 119 13.00 8.15 4.65
C HIS A 119 12.77 7.28 5.90
N LYS A 120 12.48 7.91 7.05
CA LYS A 120 12.16 7.21 8.30
C LYS A 120 10.84 6.44 8.20
N ASP A 121 9.83 7.00 7.55
CA ASP A 121 8.54 6.32 7.36
C ASP A 121 8.72 5.06 6.52
N LEU A 122 9.48 5.17 5.42
CA LEU A 122 9.77 4.05 4.54
C LEU A 122 10.48 2.93 5.31
N ILE A 123 11.50 3.27 6.10
CA ILE A 123 12.20 2.29 6.94
C ILE A 123 11.22 1.61 7.92
N SER A 124 10.36 2.38 8.58
CA SER A 124 9.39 1.82 9.54
C SER A 124 8.40 0.86 8.86
N ILE A 125 7.91 1.21 7.67
CA ILE A 125 7.03 0.35 6.87
C ILE A 125 7.76 -0.93 6.44
N LEU A 126 9.01 -0.81 5.96
CA LEU A 126 9.82 -1.97 5.56
C LEU A 126 10.14 -2.88 6.74
N GLN A 127 10.50 -2.32 7.89
CA GLN A 127 10.74 -3.08 9.12
C GLN A 127 9.49 -3.84 9.55
N PHE A 128 8.31 -3.18 9.55
CA PHE A 128 7.05 -3.85 9.84
C PHE A 128 6.75 -4.95 8.82
N GLY A 129 7.00 -4.72 7.53
CA GLY A 129 6.88 -5.72 6.46
C GLY A 129 7.78 -6.94 6.70
N VAL A 130 9.04 -6.73 7.08
CA VAL A 130 9.96 -7.83 7.42
C VAL A 130 9.46 -8.61 8.64
N LEU A 131 9.03 -7.93 9.70
CA LEU A 131 8.53 -8.59 10.92
C LEU A 131 7.29 -9.43 10.65
N SER A 132 6.36 -8.95 9.80
CA SER A 132 5.06 -9.58 9.56
C SER A 132 5.06 -10.57 8.39
N LEU A 133 5.75 -10.28 7.29
CA LEU A 133 5.69 -11.07 6.06
C LEU A 133 6.87 -12.03 5.89
N VAL A 134 8.00 -11.75 6.54
CA VAL A 134 9.20 -12.60 6.42
C VAL A 134 9.38 -13.42 7.69
N VAL A 135 9.48 -12.78 8.85
CA VAL A 135 9.83 -13.50 10.10
C VAL A 135 8.66 -14.34 10.61
N LEU A 136 7.44 -13.78 10.66
CA LEU A 136 6.26 -14.47 11.20
C LEU A 136 5.98 -15.83 10.51
N PRO A 137 5.98 -15.97 9.18
CA PRO A 137 5.70 -17.25 8.52
C PRO A 137 6.84 -18.27 8.65
N ILE A 138 8.07 -17.84 8.99
CA ILE A 138 9.21 -18.76 9.19
C ILE A 138 9.18 -19.39 10.59
N LEU A 139 8.54 -18.73 11.56
CA LEU A 139 8.52 -19.20 12.94
C LEU A 139 7.62 -20.42 13.10
N PRO A 140 8.12 -21.48 13.78
CA PRO A 140 7.34 -22.69 14.01
C PRO A 140 6.15 -22.39 14.95
N ASN A 141 4.99 -22.88 14.58
CA ASN A 141 3.78 -22.83 15.41
C ASN A 141 3.67 -24.10 16.25
N GLN A 142 4.61 -24.26 17.18
CA GLN A 142 4.68 -25.38 18.10
C GLN A 142 4.98 -24.86 19.49
N ASP A 143 4.41 -25.54 20.48
CA ASP A 143 4.60 -25.18 21.87
C ASP A 143 5.89 -25.79 22.43
N TYR A 144 6.76 -25.00 23.03
CA TYR A 144 8.03 -25.39 23.59
C TYR A 144 8.08 -25.14 25.11
N GLY A 145 8.99 -25.82 25.79
CA GLY A 145 9.32 -25.64 27.19
C GLY A 145 8.40 -26.36 28.18
N PRO A 146 8.64 -26.18 29.49
CA PRO A 146 7.83 -26.79 30.52
C PRO A 146 6.38 -26.24 30.43
N TYR A 147 5.42 -27.14 30.56
CA TYR A 147 3.99 -26.84 30.46
C TYR A 147 3.52 -26.30 29.08
N SER A 148 4.32 -26.50 28.01
CA SER A 148 3.99 -25.99 26.65
C SER A 148 3.70 -24.47 26.61
N ALA A 149 4.41 -23.70 27.45
CA ALA A 149 4.09 -22.30 27.70
C ALA A 149 4.66 -21.32 26.66
N LEU A 150 5.59 -21.76 25.80
CA LEU A 150 6.29 -20.89 24.86
C LEU A 150 6.01 -21.30 23.42
N ASN A 151 5.21 -20.50 22.72
CA ASN A 151 5.00 -20.64 21.28
C ASN A 151 5.64 -19.47 20.54
N PRO A 152 6.74 -19.70 19.78
CA PRO A 152 7.46 -18.62 19.08
C PRO A 152 6.58 -17.84 18.11
N HIS A 153 5.68 -18.52 17.40
CA HIS A 153 4.76 -17.89 16.45
C HIS A 153 3.75 -16.98 17.17
N GLN A 154 3.19 -17.41 18.29
CA GLN A 154 2.24 -16.59 19.08
C GLN A 154 2.94 -15.39 19.72
N ILE A 155 4.13 -15.57 20.25
CA ILE A 155 4.94 -14.47 20.81
C ILE A 155 5.25 -13.45 19.71
N TRP A 156 5.60 -13.91 18.50
CA TRP A 156 5.89 -13.03 17.38
C TRP A 156 4.65 -12.31 16.86
N TRP A 157 3.49 -12.95 16.89
CA TRP A 157 2.20 -12.30 16.61
C TRP A 157 1.97 -11.08 17.52
N MET A 158 2.33 -11.18 18.80
CA MET A 158 2.25 -10.05 19.72
C MET A 158 3.17 -8.89 19.28
N VAL A 159 4.40 -9.20 18.84
CA VAL A 159 5.34 -8.20 18.30
C VAL A 159 4.75 -7.52 17.07
N VAL A 160 4.17 -8.28 16.14
CA VAL A 160 3.54 -7.75 14.91
C VAL A 160 2.33 -6.86 15.24
N LEU A 161 1.44 -7.30 16.14
CA LEU A 161 0.29 -6.51 16.56
C LEU A 161 0.69 -5.18 17.21
N ILE A 162 1.66 -5.21 18.13
CA ILE A 162 2.13 -4.00 18.82
C ILE A 162 2.82 -3.05 17.83
N SER A 163 3.66 -3.57 16.94
CA SER A 163 4.35 -2.79 15.92
C SER A 163 3.37 -2.19 14.92
N GLY A 164 2.36 -2.95 14.48
CA GLY A 164 1.30 -2.49 13.57
C GLY A 164 0.46 -1.37 14.18
N LEU A 165 0.04 -1.52 15.43
CA LEU A 165 -0.68 -0.49 16.17
C LEU A 165 0.16 0.78 16.35
N SER A 166 1.45 0.64 16.63
CA SER A 166 2.38 1.77 16.74
C SER A 166 2.54 2.49 15.40
N LEU A 167 2.70 1.75 14.30
CA LEU A 167 2.80 2.32 12.95
C LEU A 167 1.49 3.02 12.54
N ALA A 168 0.34 2.42 12.82
CA ALA A 168 -0.98 3.03 12.56
C ALA A 168 -1.18 4.31 13.36
N GLY A 169 -0.81 4.32 14.65
CA GLY A 169 -0.84 5.50 15.50
C GLY A 169 0.06 6.63 14.98
N TYR A 170 1.26 6.29 14.52
CA TYR A 170 2.18 7.25 13.90
C TYR A 170 1.59 7.84 12.60
N ALA A 171 1.05 7.01 11.72
CA ALA A 171 0.39 7.45 10.49
C ALA A 171 -0.79 8.39 10.80
N ALA A 172 -1.62 8.03 11.79
CA ALA A 172 -2.74 8.85 12.22
C ALA A 172 -2.30 10.21 12.78
N LEU A 173 -1.27 10.28 13.62
CA LEU A 173 -0.67 11.54 14.09
C LEU A 173 -0.24 12.43 12.93
N ARG A 174 0.35 11.85 11.91
CA ARG A 174 0.84 12.57 10.74
C ARG A 174 -0.28 13.16 9.89
N ILE A 175 -1.39 12.40 9.72
CA ILE A 175 -2.57 12.84 8.95
C ILE A 175 -3.33 13.94 9.71
N VAL A 176 -3.53 13.73 11.01
CA VAL A 176 -4.31 14.63 11.86
C VAL A 176 -3.56 15.93 12.19
N GLY A 177 -2.22 15.87 12.23
CA GLY A 177 -1.36 17.02 12.52
C GLY A 177 -1.51 17.55 13.96
N ASN A 178 -0.67 18.54 14.31
CA ASN A 178 -0.62 19.11 15.66
C ASN A 178 -1.80 20.05 16.01
N ARG A 179 -2.78 20.21 15.14
CA ARG A 179 -3.86 21.20 15.31
C ARG A 179 -5.04 20.73 16.19
N HIS A 180 -5.09 19.48 16.59
CA HIS A 180 -6.29 18.84 17.16
C HIS A 180 -6.23 18.62 18.68
N GLY A 181 -5.54 19.46 19.45
CA GLY A 181 -5.64 19.48 20.90
C GLY A 181 -5.00 18.30 21.65
N ALA A 182 -4.84 18.51 22.96
CA ALA A 182 -4.18 17.57 23.87
C ALA A 182 -4.75 16.13 23.88
N PRO A 183 -6.09 15.91 23.81
CA PRO A 183 -6.63 14.55 23.84
C PRO A 183 -6.18 13.69 22.66
N LEU A 184 -6.17 14.23 21.44
CA LEU A 184 -5.74 13.49 20.25
C LEU A 184 -4.23 13.22 20.25
N LEU A 185 -3.44 14.19 20.73
CA LEU A 185 -1.99 13.98 20.94
C LEU A 185 -1.72 12.87 21.95
N GLY A 186 -2.48 12.80 23.05
CA GLY A 186 -2.39 11.74 24.04
C GLY A 186 -2.78 10.37 23.45
N PHE A 187 -3.89 10.31 22.72
CA PHE A 187 -4.39 9.08 22.14
C PHE A 187 -3.40 8.50 21.09
N PHE A 188 -3.07 9.27 20.07
CA PHE A 188 -2.16 8.79 19.01
C PHE A 188 -0.72 8.63 19.50
N GLY A 189 -0.25 9.54 20.37
CA GLY A 189 1.04 9.41 21.02
C GLY A 189 1.14 8.13 21.86
N GLY A 190 0.08 7.80 22.60
CA GLY A 190 -0.03 6.55 23.36
C GLY A 190 -0.05 5.30 22.48
N LEU A 191 -0.67 5.36 21.31
CA LEU A 191 -0.64 4.26 20.33
C LEU A 191 0.78 4.02 19.78
N VAL A 192 1.53 5.07 19.51
CA VAL A 192 2.91 4.98 19.04
C VAL A 192 3.84 4.49 20.15
N SER A 193 3.89 5.27 21.24
CA SER A 193 4.72 4.96 22.42
C SER A 193 4.31 5.83 23.60
N SER A 194 3.62 5.27 24.58
CA SER A 194 3.23 5.98 25.79
C SER A 194 4.43 6.50 26.58
N THR A 195 5.51 5.71 26.64
CA THR A 195 6.74 6.11 27.35
C THR A 195 7.40 7.33 26.70
N ALA A 196 7.55 7.32 25.36
CA ALA A 196 8.13 8.44 24.65
C ALA A 196 7.24 9.69 24.78
N THR A 197 5.92 9.53 24.64
CA THR A 197 4.95 10.61 24.82
C THR A 197 5.03 11.19 26.22
N THR A 198 5.05 10.37 27.24
CA THR A 198 5.21 10.80 28.64
C THR A 198 6.50 11.60 28.85
N MET A 199 7.63 11.11 28.34
CA MET A 199 8.91 11.80 28.48
C MET A 199 8.92 13.18 27.81
N VAL A 200 8.39 13.28 26.59
CA VAL A 200 8.35 14.56 25.85
C VAL A 200 7.46 15.57 26.56
N PHE A 201 6.25 15.19 26.95
CA PHE A 201 5.32 16.10 27.60
C PHE A 201 5.71 16.44 29.03
N ALA A 202 6.34 15.52 29.76
CA ALA A 202 6.91 15.82 31.08
C ALA A 202 8.05 16.84 31.02
N ARG A 203 8.92 16.77 30.00
CA ARG A 203 9.95 17.77 29.74
C ARG A 203 9.34 19.12 29.41
N ASN A 204 8.36 19.16 28.48
CA ASN A 204 7.67 20.41 28.10
C ASN A 204 7.01 21.09 29.32
N ALA A 205 6.38 20.33 30.20
CA ALA A 205 5.78 20.86 31.43
C ALA A 205 6.81 21.38 32.44
N ARG A 206 8.02 20.80 32.46
CA ARG A 206 9.14 21.27 33.27
C ARG A 206 9.69 22.59 32.75
N ASP A 207 9.77 22.75 31.42
CA ASP A 207 10.34 23.91 30.77
C ASP A 207 9.34 25.10 30.77
N ASP A 208 8.02 24.82 30.73
CA ASP A 208 6.96 25.83 30.81
C ASP A 208 5.80 25.35 31.70
N ALA A 209 5.68 25.96 32.89
CA ALA A 209 4.64 25.64 33.86
C ALA A 209 3.20 25.82 33.34
N LYS A 210 3.00 26.64 32.31
CA LYS A 210 1.67 26.85 31.68
C LYS A 210 1.21 25.62 30.93
N LEU A 211 2.14 24.78 30.50
CA LEU A 211 1.83 23.54 29.76
C LEU A 211 1.54 22.34 30.70
N THR A 212 1.65 22.50 32.03
CA THR A 212 1.49 21.39 32.97
C THR A 212 0.15 20.69 32.87
N ALA A 213 -0.96 21.45 32.82
CA ALA A 213 -2.30 20.85 32.69
C ALA A 213 -2.47 20.08 31.37
N THR A 214 -2.00 20.64 30.27
CA THR A 214 -2.05 20.01 28.95
C THR A 214 -1.17 18.76 28.91
N ALA A 215 0.04 18.83 29.44
CA ALA A 215 0.97 17.71 29.52
C ALA A 215 0.40 16.57 30.37
N THR A 216 -0.19 16.88 31.53
CA THR A 216 -0.84 15.89 32.40
C THR A 216 -1.95 15.17 31.67
N LEU A 217 -2.82 15.90 30.95
CA LEU A 217 -3.91 15.31 30.17
C LEU A 217 -3.37 14.37 29.09
N VAL A 218 -2.38 14.79 28.31
CA VAL A 218 -1.74 13.98 27.27
C VAL A 218 -1.13 12.71 27.86
N ILE A 219 -0.41 12.81 28.97
CA ILE A 219 0.23 11.68 29.64
C ILE A 219 -0.80 10.67 30.16
N LEU A 220 -1.87 11.14 30.80
CA LEU A 220 -2.95 10.29 31.30
C LEU A 220 -3.62 9.52 30.16
N ILE A 221 -3.98 10.20 29.07
CA ILE A 221 -4.59 9.56 27.91
C ILE A 221 -3.64 8.56 27.27
N ALA A 222 -2.35 8.90 27.12
CA ALA A 222 -1.35 8.00 26.54
C ALA A 222 -1.19 6.69 27.35
N ASN A 223 -1.25 6.78 28.67
CA ASN A 223 -1.17 5.61 29.56
C ASN A 223 -2.49 4.79 29.56
N LEU A 224 -3.65 5.46 29.46
CA LEU A 224 -4.93 4.78 29.31
C LEU A 224 -4.97 3.98 27.99
N VAL A 225 -4.47 4.55 26.91
CA VAL A 225 -4.37 3.88 25.59
C VAL A 225 -3.49 2.64 25.64
N VAL A 226 -2.38 2.66 26.38
CA VAL A 226 -1.55 1.45 26.59
C VAL A 226 -2.33 0.35 27.29
N THR A 227 -3.07 0.69 28.34
CA THR A 227 -3.90 -0.29 29.07
C THR A 227 -4.95 -0.91 28.15
N LEU A 228 -5.62 -0.07 27.35
CA LEU A 228 -6.62 -0.53 26.37
C LEU A 228 -5.96 -1.43 25.30
N ARG A 229 -4.79 -1.03 24.78
CA ARG A 229 -4.03 -1.83 23.81
C ARG A 229 -3.63 -3.19 24.36
N LEU A 230 -3.14 -3.24 25.59
CA LEU A 230 -2.80 -4.51 26.25
C LEU A 230 -4.04 -5.39 26.44
N GLY A 231 -5.18 -4.81 26.81
CA GLY A 231 -6.46 -5.52 26.90
C GLY A 231 -6.87 -6.12 25.56
N ILE A 232 -6.81 -5.36 24.48
CA ILE A 232 -7.14 -5.84 23.12
C ILE A 232 -6.21 -6.98 22.71
N VAL A 233 -4.90 -6.82 22.91
CA VAL A 233 -3.90 -7.85 22.59
C VAL A 233 -4.15 -9.11 23.40
N ALA A 234 -4.47 -9.00 24.70
CA ALA A 234 -4.78 -10.13 25.56
C ALA A 234 -6.03 -10.89 25.08
N VAL A 235 -7.09 -10.17 24.70
CA VAL A 235 -8.31 -10.80 24.16
C VAL A 235 -8.04 -11.52 22.83
N VAL A 236 -7.23 -10.94 21.96
CA VAL A 236 -6.92 -11.53 20.65
C VAL A 236 -6.05 -12.79 20.79
N LEU A 237 -5.07 -12.76 21.69
CA LEU A 237 -4.10 -13.86 21.84
C LEU A 237 -4.58 -14.97 22.80
N ALA A 238 -5.39 -14.63 23.79
CA ALA A 238 -5.87 -15.58 24.78
C ALA A 238 -7.38 -15.37 25.07
N PRO A 239 -8.27 -15.63 24.09
CA PRO A 239 -9.71 -15.42 24.26
C PRO A 239 -10.29 -16.26 25.40
N THR A 240 -9.67 -17.38 25.73
CA THR A 240 -10.08 -18.27 26.82
C THR A 240 -9.96 -17.66 28.23
N LEU A 241 -9.13 -16.61 28.39
CA LEU A 241 -9.03 -15.91 29.68
C LEU A 241 -10.26 -15.08 30.04
N PHE A 242 -11.09 -14.76 29.06
CA PHE A 242 -12.28 -13.89 29.21
C PHE A 242 -13.61 -14.65 29.13
N VAL A 243 -13.59 -15.96 28.85
CA VAL A 243 -14.78 -16.81 28.93
C VAL A 243 -14.84 -17.34 30.38
N PRO A 244 -15.85 -16.94 31.19
CA PRO A 244 -16.05 -17.54 32.51
C PRO A 244 -16.37 -19.02 32.34
N LEU A 245 -15.68 -19.88 33.09
CA LEU A 245 -15.96 -21.32 33.22
C LEU A 245 -17.38 -21.56 33.72
#